data_896da48663051d5973f28e8c991bf0fc
#
_entry.id   896da48663051d5973f28e8c991bf0fc
#
_cell.length_a   1.000
_cell.length_b   1.000
_cell.length_c   1.000
_cell.angle_alpha   90.00
_cell.angle_beta   90.00
_cell.angle_gamma   90.00
#
_symmetry.space_group_name_H-M   'P 1'
#
loop_
_entity.id
_entity.type
_entity.pdbx_description
1 polymer ?
#
loop_
_entity_poly.entity_id
_entity_poly.type
_entity_poly.pdbx_seq_one_letter_code
_entity_poly.pdbx_strand_id
1 'polypeptide(L)'
;MPSATAAALEALRARRVELDQLAAKLDCEERNTLVEGELDARPMGIGKGPKPPSYNLQTAVDVDTGLIVHYEVTGEPNDTRQLYPMAKATKDTLSVSNVTVVADAGYSSGTAAAACEADGITACVPTNRSIHSQGDGTLFGRSAFVYQPEADTYMCPAGHVLSRKQEVMRRDRMILYAARDCAGCLLKPRCTTAERRFVSRHQHEDALERMNARFQADPNLIRQRRCASEHPFGTIKRMTAGGRFLTRGLKKVSGEAALSVLAYNIIRAINLVGAGTLRASLA
;
A
#
# COMPACT_ATOMS: atom_id res chain seq x y z
N MET A 1 -8.89 -7.93 -55.66
CA MET A 1 -8.66 -8.39 -54.27
C MET A 1 -7.18 -8.13 -53.94
N PRO A 2 -6.86 -7.49 -52.84
CA PRO A 2 -5.44 -7.33 -52.44
C PRO A 2 -4.82 -8.72 -52.26
N SER A 3 -3.56 -8.87 -52.63
CA SER A 3 -2.84 -10.14 -52.43
C SER A 3 -2.76 -10.43 -50.92
N ALA A 4 -2.71 -11.70 -50.53
CA ALA A 4 -2.55 -12.12 -49.14
C ALA A 4 -1.38 -11.40 -48.45
N THR A 5 -0.31 -11.13 -49.19
CA THR A 5 0.86 -10.37 -48.72
C THR A 5 0.57 -8.91 -48.46
N ALA A 6 -0.27 -8.24 -49.25
CA ALA A 6 -0.63 -6.86 -49.04
C ALA A 6 -1.53 -6.69 -47.77
N ALA A 7 -2.48 -7.61 -47.57
CA ALA A 7 -3.31 -7.65 -46.39
C ALA A 7 -2.48 -7.92 -45.12
N ALA A 8 -1.52 -8.83 -45.17
CA ALA A 8 -0.61 -9.10 -44.06
C ALA A 8 0.26 -7.88 -43.71
N LEU A 9 0.77 -7.17 -44.73
CA LEU A 9 1.57 -5.96 -44.51
C LEU A 9 0.75 -4.83 -43.86
N GLU A 10 -0.49 -4.67 -44.28
CA GLU A 10 -1.41 -3.68 -43.70
C GLU A 10 -1.74 -4.02 -42.23
N ALA A 11 -1.99 -5.28 -41.91
CA ALA A 11 -2.19 -5.74 -40.53
C ALA A 11 -0.94 -5.48 -39.65
N LEU A 12 0.26 -5.73 -40.14
CA LEU A 12 1.51 -5.43 -39.44
C LEU A 12 1.71 -3.92 -39.19
N ARG A 13 1.36 -3.08 -40.17
CA ARG A 13 1.42 -1.62 -40.01
C ARG A 13 0.42 -1.13 -38.93
N ALA A 14 -0.82 -1.64 -38.99
CA ALA A 14 -1.83 -1.33 -37.99
C ALA A 14 -1.37 -1.76 -36.59
N ARG A 15 -0.81 -2.98 -36.47
CA ARG A 15 -0.26 -3.47 -35.19
C ARG A 15 0.89 -2.62 -34.67
N ARG A 16 1.76 -2.15 -35.55
CA ARG A 16 2.85 -1.25 -35.16
C ARG A 16 2.32 0.06 -34.55
N VAL A 17 1.34 0.69 -35.20
CA VAL A 17 0.71 1.92 -34.69
C VAL A 17 0.08 1.69 -33.31
N GLU A 18 -0.59 0.55 -33.12
CA GLU A 18 -1.16 0.19 -31.82
C GLU A 18 -0.08 0.03 -30.74
N LEU A 19 1.02 -0.65 -31.04
CA LEU A 19 2.13 -0.82 -30.11
C LEU A 19 2.81 0.51 -29.76
N ASP A 20 2.97 1.41 -30.75
CA ASP A 20 3.52 2.75 -30.52
C ASP A 20 2.61 3.57 -29.59
N GLN A 21 1.27 3.45 -29.71
CA GLN A 21 0.31 4.06 -28.79
C GLN A 21 0.39 3.49 -27.37
N LEU A 22 0.54 2.17 -27.24
CA LEU A 22 0.71 1.50 -25.95
C LEU A 22 2.04 1.93 -25.30
N ALA A 23 3.12 2.06 -26.06
CA ALA A 23 4.41 2.54 -25.56
C ALA A 23 4.30 3.99 -25.06
N ALA A 24 3.67 4.87 -25.82
CA ALA A 24 3.43 6.26 -25.40
C ALA A 24 2.60 6.35 -24.11
N LYS A 25 1.63 5.43 -23.93
CA LYS A 25 0.84 5.34 -22.70
C LYS A 25 1.69 4.88 -21.51
N LEU A 26 2.59 3.92 -21.70
CA LEU A 26 3.55 3.48 -20.68
C LEU A 26 4.40 4.64 -20.18
N ASP A 27 4.96 5.42 -21.09
CA ASP A 27 5.82 6.57 -20.78
C ASP A 27 5.03 7.68 -20.06
N CYS A 28 3.83 7.99 -20.54
CA CYS A 28 2.95 9.01 -19.93
C CYS A 28 2.52 8.66 -18.51
N GLU A 29 2.26 7.38 -18.24
CA GLU A 29 1.81 6.91 -16.92
C GLU A 29 2.97 6.44 -16.03
N GLU A 30 4.23 6.63 -16.46
CA GLU A 30 5.44 6.16 -15.76
C GLU A 30 5.37 4.68 -15.37
N ARG A 31 4.80 3.84 -16.24
CA ARG A 31 4.62 2.41 -16.04
C ARG A 31 5.69 1.60 -16.75
N ASN A 32 6.04 0.46 -16.16
CA ASN A 32 6.97 -0.50 -16.79
C ASN A 32 6.25 -1.64 -17.52
N THR A 33 4.94 -1.80 -17.32
CA THR A 33 4.15 -2.89 -17.89
C THR A 33 2.71 -2.45 -18.14
N LEU A 34 2.14 -2.91 -19.26
CA LEU A 34 0.72 -2.85 -19.57
C LEU A 34 0.19 -4.26 -19.81
N VAL A 35 -1.07 -4.47 -19.52
CA VAL A 35 -1.80 -5.68 -19.87
C VAL A 35 -2.59 -5.38 -21.16
N GLU A 36 -2.19 -6.01 -22.24
CA GLU A 36 -2.89 -5.85 -23.52
C GLU A 36 -4.32 -6.39 -23.41
N GLY A 37 -5.28 -5.61 -23.87
CA GLY A 37 -6.71 -5.93 -23.75
C GLY A 37 -7.36 -5.63 -22.39
N GLU A 38 -6.56 -5.16 -21.39
CA GLU A 38 -7.03 -4.77 -20.06
C GLU A 38 -6.11 -3.71 -19.44
N LEU A 39 -6.12 -2.51 -20.01
CA LEU A 39 -5.15 -1.44 -19.68
C LEU A 39 -5.23 -0.93 -18.24
N ASP A 40 -6.38 -1.10 -17.58
CA ASP A 40 -6.58 -0.69 -16.19
C ASP A 40 -6.05 -1.72 -15.18
N ALA A 41 -5.93 -2.99 -15.60
CA ALA A 41 -5.38 -4.04 -14.76
C ALA A 41 -3.85 -3.98 -14.73
N ARG A 42 -3.26 -4.50 -13.66
CA ARG A 42 -1.81 -4.68 -13.54
C ARG A 42 -1.46 -6.11 -13.17
N PRO A 43 -0.28 -6.59 -13.58
CA PRO A 43 0.21 -7.88 -13.11
C PRO A 43 0.41 -7.86 -11.60
N MET A 44 -0.37 -8.65 -10.86
CA MET A 44 -0.27 -8.78 -9.40
C MET A 44 -0.16 -10.25 -9.01
N GLY A 45 0.64 -10.53 -7.98
CA GLY A 45 0.83 -11.89 -7.47
C GLY A 45 1.74 -11.90 -6.26
N ILE A 46 1.70 -12.99 -5.50
CA ILE A 46 2.49 -13.19 -4.29
C ILE A 46 3.77 -13.97 -4.63
N GLY A 47 4.91 -13.46 -4.18
CA GLY A 47 6.21 -14.11 -4.34
C GLY A 47 6.71 -14.16 -5.78
N LYS A 48 7.37 -15.28 -6.14
CA LYS A 48 7.99 -15.52 -7.48
C LYS A 48 7.03 -16.19 -8.47
N GLY A 49 5.78 -16.42 -8.09
CA GLY A 49 4.77 -17.08 -8.92
C GLY A 49 4.26 -16.21 -10.08
N PRO A 50 3.34 -16.75 -10.90
CA PRO A 50 2.67 -16.01 -11.96
C PRO A 50 2.00 -14.76 -11.43
N LYS A 51 2.07 -13.69 -12.21
CA LYS A 51 1.42 -12.41 -11.90
C LYS A 51 0.30 -12.16 -12.92
N PRO A 52 -0.90 -12.72 -12.72
CA PRO A 52 -2.00 -12.50 -13.63
C PRO A 52 -2.45 -11.04 -13.63
N PRO A 53 -3.09 -10.58 -14.73
CA PRO A 53 -3.80 -9.32 -14.74
C PRO A 53 -4.80 -9.26 -13.61
N SER A 54 -4.72 -8.24 -12.77
CA SER A 54 -5.51 -8.17 -11.54
C SER A 54 -5.87 -6.72 -11.22
N TYR A 55 -6.91 -6.57 -10.40
CA TYR A 55 -7.28 -5.34 -9.73
C TYR A 55 -7.07 -5.50 -8.23
N ASN A 56 -6.82 -4.40 -7.56
CA ASN A 56 -6.71 -4.33 -6.11
C ASN A 56 -8.00 -3.75 -5.53
N LEU A 57 -8.77 -4.57 -4.81
CA LEU A 57 -9.97 -4.14 -4.09
C LEU A 57 -9.58 -3.74 -2.67
N GLN A 58 -9.76 -2.47 -2.37
CA GLN A 58 -9.57 -1.88 -1.05
C GLN A 58 -10.91 -1.81 -0.32
N THR A 59 -10.93 -2.11 0.99
CA THR A 59 -12.13 -1.96 1.82
C THR A 59 -11.77 -1.35 3.17
N ALA A 60 -12.58 -0.40 3.62
CA ALA A 60 -12.56 0.10 4.99
C ALA A 60 -13.76 -0.51 5.74
N VAL A 61 -13.47 -1.20 6.82
CA VAL A 61 -14.45 -1.97 7.59
C VAL A 61 -14.55 -1.39 9.00
N ASP A 62 -15.77 -1.12 9.43
CA ASP A 62 -16.03 -0.73 10.82
C ASP A 62 -15.81 -1.95 11.73
N VAL A 63 -14.95 -1.78 12.74
CA VAL A 63 -14.52 -2.88 13.62
C VAL A 63 -15.62 -3.41 14.53
N ASP A 64 -16.58 -2.56 14.91
CA ASP A 64 -17.65 -2.93 15.84
C ASP A 64 -18.77 -3.68 15.13
N THR A 65 -19.19 -3.17 13.97
CA THR A 65 -20.29 -3.76 13.22
C THR A 65 -19.83 -4.77 12.16
N GLY A 66 -18.61 -4.65 11.68
CA GLY A 66 -18.08 -5.43 10.55
C GLY A 66 -18.68 -5.02 9.20
N LEU A 67 -19.35 -3.86 9.12
CA LEU A 67 -19.85 -3.30 7.86
C LEU A 67 -18.72 -2.67 7.06
N ILE A 68 -18.76 -2.84 5.74
CA ILE A 68 -17.85 -2.12 4.83
C ILE A 68 -18.39 -0.71 4.65
N VAL A 69 -17.66 0.27 5.19
CA VAL A 69 -18.02 1.70 5.13
C VAL A 69 -17.64 2.32 3.81
N HIS A 70 -16.47 1.93 3.30
CA HIS A 70 -15.96 2.43 2.02
C HIS A 70 -15.21 1.32 1.29
N TYR A 71 -15.27 1.36 -0.05
CA TYR A 71 -14.48 0.47 -0.89
C TYR A 71 -13.98 1.22 -2.12
N GLU A 72 -12.86 0.78 -2.66
CA GLU A 72 -12.31 1.29 -3.91
C GLU A 72 -11.65 0.15 -4.69
N VAL A 73 -11.77 0.19 -6.02
CA VAL A 73 -11.04 -0.70 -6.91
C VAL A 73 -9.96 0.10 -7.62
N THR A 74 -8.73 -0.36 -7.53
CA THR A 74 -7.59 0.31 -8.15
C THR A 74 -6.74 -0.67 -8.94
N GLY A 75 -5.99 -0.16 -9.92
CA GLY A 75 -4.93 -0.89 -10.61
C GLY A 75 -3.58 -0.84 -9.86
N GLU A 76 -3.48 -0.21 -8.69
CA GLU A 76 -2.21 -0.13 -7.96
C GLU A 76 -1.81 -1.49 -7.38
N PRO A 77 -0.60 -2.00 -7.72
CA PRO A 77 -0.19 -3.35 -7.34
C PRO A 77 0.24 -3.49 -5.87
N ASN A 78 0.30 -2.39 -5.12
CA ASN A 78 0.65 -2.37 -3.70
C ASN A 78 -0.16 -1.31 -2.95
N ASP A 79 -0.26 -1.46 -1.64
CA ASP A 79 -1.13 -0.66 -0.78
C ASP A 79 -0.45 0.60 -0.23
N THR A 80 0.82 0.84 -0.56
CA THR A 80 1.65 1.91 0.03
C THR A 80 1.05 3.31 -0.13
N ARG A 81 0.27 3.52 -1.21
CA ARG A 81 -0.39 4.79 -1.51
C ARG A 81 -1.87 4.82 -1.14
N GLN A 82 -2.41 3.70 -0.61
CA GLN A 82 -3.86 3.56 -0.39
C GLN A 82 -4.32 4.00 1.00
N LEU A 83 -3.42 4.13 1.99
CA LEU A 83 -3.78 4.48 3.36
C LEU A 83 -4.58 5.78 3.45
N TYR A 84 -3.99 6.89 2.98
CA TYR A 84 -4.63 8.21 3.14
C TYR A 84 -5.90 8.37 2.29
N PRO A 85 -5.94 7.99 0.99
CA PRO A 85 -7.17 8.10 0.20
C PRO A 85 -8.34 7.31 0.82
N MET A 86 -8.10 6.06 1.22
CA MET A 86 -9.11 5.21 1.85
C MET A 86 -9.59 5.76 3.20
N ALA A 87 -8.66 6.21 4.03
CA ALA A 87 -8.98 6.78 5.35
C ALA A 87 -9.78 8.10 5.22
N LYS A 88 -9.40 8.96 4.27
CA LYS A 88 -10.11 10.21 3.98
C LYS A 88 -11.52 9.93 3.46
N ALA A 89 -11.66 9.08 2.46
CA ALA A 89 -12.98 8.73 1.92
C ALA A 89 -13.88 8.07 2.97
N THR A 90 -13.32 7.25 3.87
CA THR A 90 -14.05 6.68 5.01
C THR A 90 -14.53 7.76 5.97
N LYS A 91 -13.66 8.71 6.34
CA LYS A 91 -13.99 9.85 7.19
C LYS A 91 -15.12 10.70 6.59
N ASP A 92 -15.02 10.99 5.28
CA ASP A 92 -16.01 11.77 4.54
C ASP A 92 -17.36 11.02 4.46
N THR A 93 -17.33 9.71 4.18
CA THR A 93 -18.55 8.85 4.14
C THR A 93 -19.27 8.82 5.48
N LEU A 94 -18.53 8.75 6.59
CA LEU A 94 -19.09 8.76 7.95
C LEU A 94 -19.49 10.15 8.42
N SER A 95 -19.06 11.20 7.71
CA SER A 95 -19.30 12.60 8.10
C SER A 95 -18.80 12.91 9.52
N VAL A 96 -17.65 12.34 9.92
CA VAL A 96 -17.05 12.53 11.25
C VAL A 96 -15.86 13.48 11.20
N SER A 97 -15.59 14.18 12.31
CA SER A 97 -14.42 15.06 12.41
C SER A 97 -13.11 14.29 12.59
N ASN A 98 -13.15 13.13 13.25
CA ASN A 98 -11.98 12.28 13.53
C ASN A 98 -12.31 10.82 13.25
N VAL A 99 -11.32 10.08 12.79
CA VAL A 99 -11.42 8.63 12.61
C VAL A 99 -10.08 7.97 12.97
N THR A 100 -10.15 6.81 13.62
CA THR A 100 -8.97 5.96 13.84
C THR A 100 -8.98 4.84 12.81
N VAL A 101 -7.88 4.68 12.08
CA VAL A 101 -7.73 3.64 11.06
C VAL A 101 -6.56 2.73 11.40
N VAL A 102 -6.77 1.43 11.23
CA VAL A 102 -5.77 0.39 11.46
C VAL A 102 -5.54 -0.36 10.17
N ALA A 103 -4.29 -0.46 9.73
CA ALA A 103 -3.93 -1.20 8.53
C ALA A 103 -2.67 -2.04 8.75
N ASP A 104 -2.31 -2.87 7.76
CA ASP A 104 -1.10 -3.67 7.84
C ASP A 104 0.15 -2.89 7.36
N ALA A 105 1.31 -3.52 7.52
CA ALA A 105 2.58 -2.93 7.14
C ALA A 105 2.68 -2.58 5.64
N GLY A 106 1.85 -3.17 4.77
CA GLY A 106 1.79 -2.86 3.35
C GLY A 106 1.37 -1.43 3.05
N TYR A 107 0.57 -0.84 3.95
CA TYR A 107 0.11 0.56 3.88
C TYR A 107 1.11 1.57 4.47
N SER A 108 2.21 1.11 5.04
CA SER A 108 3.17 1.99 5.72
C SER A 108 3.85 2.95 4.75
N SER A 109 3.57 4.25 4.91
CA SER A 109 4.14 5.34 4.13
C SER A 109 4.25 6.59 4.99
N GLY A 110 5.43 7.24 4.99
CA GLY A 110 5.61 8.49 5.72
C GLY A 110 4.77 9.63 5.17
N THR A 111 4.63 9.70 3.84
CA THR A 111 3.78 10.69 3.17
C THR A 111 2.31 10.50 3.55
N ALA A 112 1.81 9.25 3.55
CA ALA A 112 0.45 8.96 3.96
C ALA A 112 0.22 9.22 5.46
N ALA A 113 1.19 8.89 6.32
CA ALA A 113 1.12 9.18 7.75
C ALA A 113 1.00 10.69 8.03
N ALA A 114 1.81 11.51 7.36
CA ALA A 114 1.75 12.96 7.48
C ALA A 114 0.42 13.55 6.96
N ALA A 115 -0.08 13.05 5.84
CA ALA A 115 -1.37 13.46 5.29
C ALA A 115 -2.54 13.09 6.22
N CYS A 116 -2.53 11.89 6.80
CA CYS A 116 -3.53 11.50 7.81
C CYS A 116 -3.52 12.44 9.01
N GLU A 117 -2.35 12.77 9.56
CA GLU A 117 -2.24 13.68 10.71
C GLU A 117 -2.75 15.08 10.36
N ALA A 118 -2.44 15.59 9.17
CA ALA A 118 -2.92 16.90 8.73
C ALA A 118 -4.46 16.98 8.63
N ASP A 119 -5.12 15.87 8.30
CA ASP A 119 -6.58 15.78 8.19
C ASP A 119 -7.28 15.26 9.45
N GLY A 120 -6.59 15.18 10.59
CA GLY A 120 -7.16 14.70 11.85
C GLY A 120 -7.53 13.20 11.82
N ILE A 121 -6.83 12.42 11.01
CA ILE A 121 -6.98 10.95 10.93
C ILE A 121 -5.90 10.30 11.78
N THR A 122 -6.31 9.51 12.77
CA THR A 122 -5.39 8.75 13.62
C THR A 122 -5.04 7.43 12.95
N ALA A 123 -3.94 7.40 12.22
CA ALA A 123 -3.46 6.17 11.60
C ALA A 123 -2.62 5.35 12.59
N CYS A 124 -2.90 4.04 12.65
CA CYS A 124 -2.21 3.04 13.46
C CYS A 124 -1.73 1.91 12.53
N VAL A 125 -0.51 2.03 12.00
CA VAL A 125 0.06 1.11 11.02
C VAL A 125 1.49 0.77 11.41
N PRO A 126 1.87 -0.52 11.45
CA PRO A 126 3.24 -0.90 11.73
C PRO A 126 4.16 -0.48 10.57
N THR A 127 5.38 -0.08 10.89
CA THR A 127 6.33 0.27 9.84
C THR A 127 6.79 -0.97 9.08
N ASN A 128 6.73 -0.88 7.74
CA ASN A 128 7.31 -1.89 6.86
C ASN A 128 8.82 -1.64 6.68
N ARG A 129 9.57 -1.75 7.76
CA ARG A 129 11.04 -1.67 7.72
C ARG A 129 11.60 -3.07 7.67
N SER A 130 11.83 -3.56 6.47
CA SER A 130 12.44 -4.87 6.30
C SER A 130 13.84 -4.87 6.91
N ILE A 131 14.04 -5.73 7.86
CA ILE A 131 15.35 -6.10 8.41
C ILE A 131 16.28 -6.62 7.29
N HIS A 132 15.68 -7.03 6.17
CA HIS A 132 16.34 -7.68 5.03
C HIS A 132 17.20 -6.77 4.13
N SER A 133 17.17 -5.46 4.28
CA SER A 133 18.07 -4.57 3.53
C SER A 133 19.53 -4.69 3.96
N GLN A 134 19.85 -5.58 4.91
CA GLN A 134 21.14 -5.65 5.59
C GLN A 134 21.66 -7.08 5.75
N GLY A 135 21.50 -7.93 4.76
CA GLY A 135 22.00 -9.30 4.77
C GLY A 135 21.09 -10.27 5.54
N ASP A 136 21.70 -11.24 6.20
CA ASP A 136 21.06 -12.37 6.89
C ASP A 136 20.46 -12.04 8.27
N GLY A 137 20.35 -10.76 8.61
CA GLY A 137 19.84 -10.31 9.92
C GLY A 137 20.91 -10.21 11.02
N THR A 138 22.18 -10.49 10.71
CA THR A 138 23.28 -10.37 11.68
C THR A 138 23.75 -8.94 11.88
N LEU A 139 23.45 -8.05 10.94
CA LEU A 139 23.83 -6.64 11.00
C LEU A 139 22.82 -5.82 11.81
N PHE A 140 23.32 -4.78 12.47
CA PHE A 140 22.48 -3.84 13.20
C PHE A 140 21.37 -3.26 12.31
N GLY A 141 20.13 -3.43 12.76
CA GLY A 141 18.96 -2.79 12.17
C GLY A 141 18.97 -1.27 12.41
N ARG A 142 18.06 -0.57 11.75
CA ARG A 142 17.93 0.88 11.90
C ARG A 142 17.64 1.31 13.35
N SER A 143 16.88 0.53 14.11
CA SER A 143 16.54 0.80 15.50
C SER A 143 17.75 0.91 16.45
N ALA A 144 18.91 0.38 16.02
CA ALA A 144 20.15 0.54 16.77
C ALA A 144 20.81 1.94 16.61
N PHE A 145 20.28 2.78 15.73
CA PHE A 145 20.77 4.13 15.45
C PHE A 145 19.78 5.15 16.01
N VAL A 146 20.24 6.00 16.91
CA VAL A 146 19.41 6.99 17.59
C VAL A 146 19.47 8.32 16.83
N TYR A 147 18.32 8.82 16.40
CA TYR A 147 18.23 10.14 15.78
C TYR A 147 18.30 11.25 16.82
N GLN A 148 19.07 12.29 16.52
CA GLN A 148 19.24 13.48 17.33
C GLN A 148 18.63 14.66 16.57
N PRO A 149 17.37 15.05 16.86
CA PRO A 149 16.65 16.04 16.07
C PRO A 149 17.28 17.43 16.12
N GLU A 150 17.83 17.85 17.25
CA GLU A 150 18.44 19.16 17.40
C GLU A 150 19.68 19.36 16.53
N ALA A 151 20.45 18.28 16.31
CA ALA A 151 21.69 18.31 15.52
C ALA A 151 21.47 17.79 14.08
N ASP A 152 20.29 17.28 13.75
CA ASP A 152 19.98 16.57 12.51
C ASP A 152 21.04 15.50 12.18
N THR A 153 21.31 14.61 13.14
CA THR A 153 22.31 13.54 13.05
C THR A 153 21.79 12.22 13.61
N TYR A 154 22.50 11.14 13.33
CA TYR A 154 22.29 9.85 14.00
C TYR A 154 23.51 9.47 14.84
N MET A 155 23.26 8.87 16.00
CA MET A 155 24.28 8.21 16.81
C MET A 155 24.26 6.71 16.51
N CYS A 156 25.42 6.13 16.17
CA CYS A 156 25.54 4.68 15.97
C CYS A 156 25.75 3.93 17.28
N PRO A 157 25.64 2.59 17.31
CA PRO A 157 25.88 1.78 18.52
C PRO A 157 27.29 1.90 19.09
N ALA A 158 28.29 2.33 18.29
CA ALA A 158 29.64 2.59 18.73
C ALA A 158 29.89 4.04 19.22
N GLY A 159 28.82 4.87 19.29
CA GLY A 159 28.93 6.27 19.71
C GLY A 159 29.43 7.25 18.64
N HIS A 160 29.58 6.82 17.39
CA HIS A 160 29.95 7.72 16.29
C HIS A 160 28.73 8.43 15.70
N VAL A 161 28.95 9.69 15.32
CA VAL A 161 27.90 10.51 14.67
C VAL A 161 27.85 10.24 13.18
N LEU A 162 26.65 10.02 12.66
CA LEU A 162 26.34 10.02 11.24
C LEU A 162 25.74 11.38 10.88
N SER A 163 26.46 12.14 10.09
CA SER A 163 26.01 13.45 9.62
C SER A 163 25.19 13.33 8.34
N ARG A 164 24.28 14.28 8.13
CA ARG A 164 23.53 14.42 6.88
C ARG A 164 24.50 14.58 5.71
N LYS A 165 24.34 13.74 4.68
CA LYS A 165 25.23 13.72 3.54
C LYS A 165 24.56 14.24 2.27
N GLN A 166 23.39 13.72 1.94
CA GLN A 166 22.69 14.08 0.72
C GLN A 166 21.20 13.76 0.83
N GLU A 167 20.42 14.40 -0.04
CA GLU A 167 19.05 14.03 -0.30
C GLU A 167 18.97 13.20 -1.59
N VAL A 168 18.12 12.18 -1.55
CA VAL A 168 17.89 11.29 -2.68
C VAL A 168 16.40 11.22 -2.92
N MET A 169 15.98 11.52 -4.14
CA MET A 169 14.64 11.25 -4.59
C MET A 169 14.55 9.80 -5.08
N ARG A 170 13.78 9.00 -4.38
CA ARG A 170 13.43 7.64 -4.79
C ARG A 170 11.92 7.65 -5.13
N ARG A 171 11.14 6.79 -4.48
CA ARG A 171 9.67 6.92 -4.49
C ARG A 171 9.21 8.14 -3.68
N ASP A 172 9.93 8.42 -2.57
CA ASP A 172 9.76 9.57 -1.69
C ASP A 172 11.12 10.23 -1.46
N ARG A 173 11.10 11.46 -0.95
CA ARG A 173 12.31 12.19 -0.58
C ARG A 173 12.94 11.56 0.66
N MET A 174 14.17 11.08 0.51
CA MET A 174 14.95 10.43 1.54
C MET A 174 16.21 11.24 1.86
N ILE A 175 16.53 11.38 3.11
CA ILE A 175 17.76 11.99 3.60
C ILE A 175 18.72 10.89 4.00
N LEU A 176 19.93 10.91 3.48
CA LEU A 176 20.98 9.95 3.80
C LEU A 176 21.96 10.54 4.81
N TYR A 177 22.18 9.80 5.88
CA TYR A 177 23.18 10.09 6.92
C TYR A 177 24.31 9.07 6.80
N ALA A 178 25.55 9.53 6.97
CA ALA A 178 26.74 8.69 6.83
C ALA A 178 27.69 8.92 7.98
N ALA A 179 28.30 7.85 8.48
CA ALA A 179 29.44 7.94 9.37
C ALA A 179 30.66 8.48 8.62
N ARG A 180 31.51 9.24 9.30
CA ARG A 180 32.75 9.77 8.70
C ARG A 180 33.73 8.64 8.46
N ASP A 181 33.98 7.84 9.48
CA ASP A 181 34.92 6.74 9.44
C ASP A 181 34.41 5.52 10.22
N CYS A 182 34.50 4.36 9.59
CA CYS A 182 34.18 3.07 10.18
C CYS A 182 35.36 2.08 10.11
N ALA A 183 36.55 2.50 9.64
CA ALA A 183 37.66 1.60 9.39
C ALA A 183 38.18 0.94 10.68
N GLY A 184 38.35 1.72 11.76
CA GLY A 184 38.82 1.26 13.07
C GLY A 184 37.72 0.80 14.03
N CYS A 185 36.48 0.70 13.60
CA CYS A 185 35.35 0.39 14.48
C CYS A 185 35.24 -1.12 14.77
N LEU A 186 35.32 -1.50 16.04
CA LEU A 186 35.20 -2.89 16.50
C LEU A 186 33.82 -3.51 16.17
N LEU A 187 32.79 -2.67 16.08
CA LEU A 187 31.43 -3.11 15.73
C LEU A 187 31.17 -3.17 14.22
N LYS A 188 32.13 -2.80 13.36
CA LYS A 188 31.95 -2.78 11.90
C LYS A 188 31.45 -4.11 11.33
N PRO A 189 31.99 -5.29 11.74
CA PRO A 189 31.51 -6.57 11.20
C PRO A 189 30.01 -6.84 11.45
N ARG A 190 29.46 -6.29 12.53
CA ARG A 190 28.04 -6.36 12.88
C ARG A 190 27.23 -5.15 12.41
N CYS A 191 27.83 -4.20 11.72
CA CYS A 191 27.21 -2.94 11.36
C CYS A 191 27.03 -2.80 9.85
N THR A 192 28.09 -3.03 9.08
CA THR A 192 28.04 -2.85 7.61
C THR A 192 29.15 -3.60 6.90
N THR A 193 28.84 -4.13 5.73
CA THR A 193 29.82 -4.72 4.80
C THR A 193 30.48 -3.67 3.90
N ALA A 194 29.90 -2.46 3.84
CA ALA A 194 30.42 -1.34 3.06
C ALA A 194 31.57 -0.63 3.78
N GLU A 195 32.26 0.27 3.08
CA GLU A 195 33.31 1.11 3.65
C GLU A 195 32.83 1.86 4.91
N ARG A 196 31.60 2.43 4.83
CA ARG A 196 30.95 3.16 5.91
C ARG A 196 29.45 2.85 5.98
N ARG A 197 28.88 3.06 7.17
CA ARG A 197 27.45 2.89 7.41
C ARG A 197 26.67 4.09 6.89
N PHE A 198 25.55 3.79 6.20
CA PHE A 198 24.53 4.76 5.83
C PHE A 198 23.22 4.44 6.54
N VAL A 199 22.51 5.48 6.96
CA VAL A 199 21.14 5.41 7.46
C VAL A 199 20.28 6.36 6.63
N SER A 200 19.17 5.89 6.13
CA SER A 200 18.19 6.73 5.39
C SER A 200 17.04 7.14 6.29
N ARG A 201 16.61 8.38 6.20
CA ARG A 201 15.44 8.94 6.88
C ARG A 201 14.46 9.48 5.86
N HIS A 202 13.19 9.14 5.99
CA HIS A 202 12.12 9.71 5.16
C HIS A 202 11.90 11.17 5.56
N GLN A 203 11.47 12.04 4.62
CA GLN A 203 11.16 13.45 4.95
C GLN A 203 10.07 13.59 6.04
N HIS A 204 9.11 12.64 6.10
CA HIS A 204 8.06 12.57 7.11
C HIS A 204 8.28 11.41 8.08
N GLU A 205 9.53 11.19 8.46
CA GLU A 205 9.89 10.09 9.36
C GLU A 205 9.21 10.21 10.71
N ASP A 206 9.09 11.44 11.24
CA ASP A 206 8.47 11.68 12.54
C ASP A 206 6.99 11.26 12.58
N ALA A 207 6.26 11.53 11.50
CA ALA A 207 4.87 11.07 11.35
C ALA A 207 4.80 9.54 11.27
N LEU A 208 5.73 8.92 10.55
CA LEU A 208 5.82 7.48 10.44
C LEU A 208 6.15 6.82 11.80
N GLU A 209 7.05 7.40 12.56
CA GLU A 209 7.42 6.93 13.91
C GLU A 209 6.25 7.07 14.89
N ARG A 210 5.54 8.20 14.87
CA ARG A 210 4.32 8.39 15.68
C ARG A 210 3.21 7.39 15.30
N MET A 211 2.98 7.16 14.01
CA MET A 211 2.02 6.18 13.52
C MET A 211 2.34 4.76 14.02
N ASN A 212 3.60 4.36 13.93
CA ASN A 212 4.07 3.08 14.44
C ASN A 212 3.98 3.01 15.97
N ALA A 213 4.30 4.07 16.69
CA ALA A 213 4.22 4.11 18.15
C ALA A 213 2.76 3.92 18.62
N ARG A 214 1.78 4.57 17.97
CA ARG A 214 0.36 4.35 18.24
C ARG A 214 -0.05 2.89 18.05
N PHE A 215 0.41 2.25 16.97
CA PHE A 215 0.14 0.86 16.71
C PHE A 215 0.76 -0.07 17.77
N GLN A 216 1.98 0.22 18.23
CA GLN A 216 2.66 -0.57 19.25
C GLN A 216 2.07 -0.38 20.67
N ALA A 217 1.44 0.76 20.92
CA ALA A 217 0.84 1.07 22.22
C ALA A 217 -0.41 0.25 22.52
N ASP A 218 -1.10 -0.28 21.50
CA ASP A 218 -2.30 -1.10 21.67
C ASP A 218 -2.17 -2.47 20.99
N PRO A 219 -1.81 -3.52 21.72
CA PRO A 219 -1.70 -4.88 21.18
C PRO A 219 -3.01 -5.45 20.60
N ASN A 220 -4.17 -4.91 20.99
CA ASN A 220 -5.47 -5.37 20.49
C ASN A 220 -5.70 -4.96 19.03
N LEU A 221 -5.06 -3.89 18.56
CA LEU A 221 -5.20 -3.42 17.18
C LEU A 221 -4.85 -4.47 16.13
N ILE A 222 -3.86 -5.32 16.40
CA ILE A 222 -3.48 -6.43 15.50
C ILE A 222 -4.63 -7.44 15.40
N ARG A 223 -5.24 -7.78 16.52
CA ARG A 223 -6.38 -8.74 16.57
C ARG A 223 -7.61 -8.14 15.88
N GLN A 224 -7.97 -6.90 16.22
CA GLN A 224 -9.10 -6.18 15.62
C GLN A 224 -8.96 -6.11 14.11
N ARG A 225 -7.78 -5.72 13.60
CA ARG A 225 -7.50 -5.68 12.17
C ARG A 225 -7.73 -7.02 11.48
N ARG A 226 -7.18 -8.13 12.03
CA ARG A 226 -7.38 -9.46 11.45
C ARG A 226 -8.86 -9.80 11.34
N CYS A 227 -9.60 -9.66 12.44
CA CYS A 227 -11.02 -9.97 12.46
C CYS A 227 -11.82 -9.11 11.47
N ALA A 228 -11.52 -7.80 11.40
CA ALA A 228 -12.24 -6.88 10.55
C ALA A 228 -11.94 -7.06 9.05
N SER A 229 -10.68 -7.33 8.68
CA SER A 229 -10.30 -7.39 7.26
C SER A 229 -10.49 -8.77 6.62
N GLU A 230 -10.21 -9.87 7.35
CA GLU A 230 -10.24 -11.21 6.77
C GLU A 230 -11.67 -11.72 6.50
N HIS A 231 -12.63 -11.38 7.37
CA HIS A 231 -14.00 -11.84 7.24
C HIS A 231 -14.73 -11.29 6.00
N PRO A 232 -14.71 -9.98 5.69
CA PRO A 232 -15.33 -9.45 4.48
C PRO A 232 -14.74 -10.06 3.21
N PHE A 233 -13.41 -10.09 3.10
CA PHE A 233 -12.74 -10.65 1.93
C PHE A 233 -13.02 -12.13 1.72
N GLY A 234 -13.05 -12.94 2.78
CA GLY A 234 -13.42 -14.34 2.70
C GLY A 234 -14.85 -14.55 2.19
N THR A 235 -15.78 -13.69 2.60
CA THR A 235 -17.18 -13.75 2.17
C THR A 235 -17.34 -13.25 0.73
N ILE A 236 -16.76 -12.10 0.38
CA ILE A 236 -16.81 -11.55 -0.99
C ILE A 236 -16.20 -12.53 -1.99
N LYS A 237 -15.05 -13.12 -1.69
CA LYS A 237 -14.42 -14.13 -2.57
C LYS A 237 -15.29 -15.36 -2.83
N ARG A 238 -16.15 -15.74 -1.90
CA ARG A 238 -17.13 -16.82 -2.11
C ARG A 238 -18.31 -16.39 -2.97
N MET A 239 -18.68 -15.10 -2.94
CA MET A 239 -19.75 -14.53 -3.76
C MET A 239 -19.32 -14.26 -5.20
N THR A 240 -18.05 -13.93 -5.39
CA THR A 240 -17.43 -13.74 -6.71
C THR A 240 -16.80 -15.06 -7.16
N ALA A 241 -16.89 -15.42 -8.42
CA ALA A 241 -16.42 -16.68 -9.02
C ALA A 241 -14.97 -17.08 -8.63
N GLY A 242 -14.75 -17.45 -7.36
CA GLY A 242 -13.45 -17.78 -6.79
C GLY A 242 -12.50 -16.57 -6.65
N GLY A 243 -13.03 -15.37 -6.46
CA GLY A 243 -12.26 -14.13 -6.33
C GLY A 243 -11.82 -13.53 -7.66
N ARG A 244 -12.49 -13.89 -8.76
CA ARG A 244 -12.26 -13.31 -10.08
C ARG A 244 -13.40 -12.38 -10.44
N PHE A 245 -13.07 -11.22 -11.00
CA PHE A 245 -14.06 -10.34 -11.61
C PHE A 245 -14.49 -10.92 -12.97
N LEU A 246 -15.78 -10.82 -13.26
CA LEU A 246 -16.38 -11.28 -14.51
C LEU A 246 -16.33 -10.21 -15.60
N THR A 247 -16.19 -8.96 -15.19
CA THR A 247 -16.13 -7.79 -16.08
C THR A 247 -14.69 -7.31 -16.27
N ARG A 248 -14.48 -6.43 -17.26
CA ARG A 248 -13.19 -5.78 -17.56
C ARG A 248 -13.36 -4.26 -17.60
N GLY A 249 -12.27 -3.54 -17.36
CA GLY A 249 -12.25 -2.07 -17.24
C GLY A 249 -12.63 -1.62 -15.83
N LEU A 250 -11.84 -0.70 -15.28
CA LEU A 250 -11.92 -0.26 -13.89
C LEU A 250 -13.35 0.12 -13.48
N LYS A 251 -14.07 0.84 -14.33
CA LYS A 251 -15.46 1.27 -14.06
C LYS A 251 -16.43 0.09 -13.89
N LYS A 252 -16.32 -0.93 -14.74
CA LYS A 252 -17.23 -2.10 -14.68
C LYS A 252 -16.86 -2.99 -13.50
N VAL A 253 -15.58 -3.21 -13.27
CA VAL A 253 -15.07 -3.97 -12.13
C VAL A 253 -15.45 -3.30 -10.81
N SER A 254 -15.39 -1.97 -10.74
CA SER A 254 -15.86 -1.21 -9.57
C SER A 254 -17.37 -1.40 -9.33
N GLY A 255 -18.19 -1.44 -10.39
CA GLY A 255 -19.62 -1.74 -10.28
C GLY A 255 -19.88 -3.18 -9.79
N GLU A 256 -19.12 -4.16 -10.26
CA GLU A 256 -19.20 -5.56 -9.79
C GLU A 256 -18.78 -5.68 -8.32
N ALA A 257 -17.73 -4.97 -7.92
CA ALA A 257 -17.31 -4.88 -6.53
C ALA A 257 -18.40 -4.23 -5.65
N ALA A 258 -19.07 -3.17 -6.15
CA ALA A 258 -20.18 -2.52 -5.46
C ALA A 258 -21.31 -3.49 -5.10
N LEU A 259 -21.71 -4.32 -6.06
CA LEU A 259 -22.75 -5.33 -5.84
C LEU A 259 -22.33 -6.36 -4.78
N SER A 260 -21.08 -6.78 -4.81
CA SER A 260 -20.53 -7.73 -3.83
C SER A 260 -20.46 -7.12 -2.41
N VAL A 261 -20.05 -5.85 -2.31
CA VAL A 261 -20.03 -5.09 -1.04
C VAL A 261 -21.45 -4.88 -0.52
N LEU A 262 -22.40 -4.51 -1.38
CA LEU A 262 -23.81 -4.34 -1.00
C LEU A 262 -24.39 -5.64 -0.47
N ALA A 263 -24.20 -6.76 -1.19
CA ALA A 263 -24.66 -8.08 -0.74
C ALA A 263 -24.06 -8.47 0.60
N TYR A 264 -22.75 -8.24 0.80
CA TYR A 264 -22.08 -8.47 2.07
C TYR A 264 -22.71 -7.62 3.19
N ASN A 265 -22.87 -6.31 2.97
CA ASN A 265 -23.42 -5.40 3.97
C ASN A 265 -24.88 -5.72 4.33
N ILE A 266 -25.72 -6.12 3.36
CA ILE A 266 -27.10 -6.58 3.64
C ILE A 266 -27.09 -7.80 4.56
N ILE A 267 -26.31 -8.84 4.24
CA ILE A 267 -26.17 -10.03 5.07
C ILE A 267 -25.66 -9.66 6.48
N ARG A 268 -24.68 -8.77 6.56
CA ARG A 268 -24.14 -8.33 7.84
C ARG A 268 -25.16 -7.55 8.67
N ALA A 269 -25.92 -6.64 8.03
CA ALA A 269 -26.99 -5.89 8.69
C ALA A 269 -28.09 -6.82 9.23
N ILE A 270 -28.52 -7.81 8.42
CA ILE A 270 -29.49 -8.82 8.85
C ILE A 270 -28.98 -9.57 10.09
N ASN A 271 -27.70 -9.93 10.12
CA ASN A 271 -27.09 -10.64 11.26
C ASN A 271 -26.98 -9.76 12.51
N LEU A 272 -26.86 -8.44 12.35
CA LEU A 272 -26.76 -7.48 13.46
C LEU A 272 -28.12 -7.14 14.08
N VAL A 273 -29.11 -6.80 13.24
CA VAL A 273 -30.36 -6.23 13.71
C VAL A 273 -31.59 -7.11 13.45
N GLY A 274 -31.44 -8.18 12.68
CA GLY A 274 -32.50 -9.09 12.26
C GLY A 274 -33.27 -8.59 11.01
N ALA A 275 -33.75 -9.52 10.21
CA ALA A 275 -34.43 -9.21 8.93
C ALA A 275 -35.74 -8.41 9.14
N GLY A 276 -36.47 -8.64 10.22
CA GLY A 276 -37.70 -7.93 10.54
C GLY A 276 -37.46 -6.45 10.80
N THR A 277 -36.48 -6.13 11.66
CA THR A 277 -36.11 -4.76 11.98
C THR A 277 -35.57 -4.00 10.75
N LEU A 278 -34.72 -4.65 9.98
CA LEU A 278 -34.17 -4.05 8.76
C LEU A 278 -35.29 -3.72 7.75
N ARG A 279 -36.24 -4.63 7.55
CA ARG A 279 -37.38 -4.40 6.66
C ARG A 279 -38.27 -3.24 7.13
N ALA A 280 -38.50 -3.16 8.44
CA ALA A 280 -39.31 -2.08 9.01
C ALA A 280 -38.65 -0.70 8.88
N SER A 281 -37.33 -0.61 8.88
CA SER A 281 -36.59 0.64 8.72
C SER A 281 -36.44 1.10 7.24
N LEU A 282 -36.79 0.24 6.28
CA LEU A 282 -36.77 0.54 4.85
C LEU A 282 -38.17 0.84 4.28
N ALA A 283 -39.23 0.62 5.06
CA ALA A 283 -40.62 0.89 4.70
C ALA A 283 -41.04 2.31 5.13
#